data_6720a2d4a1465262f0e8bdc1b57b0ddf
#
_entry.id   6720a2d4a1465262f0e8bdc1b57b0ddf
#
_cell.length_a   1.000
_cell.length_b   1.000
_cell.length_c   1.000
_cell.angle_alpha   90.00
_cell.angle_beta   90.00
_cell.angle_gamma   90.00
#
_symmetry.space_group_name_H-M   'P 1'
#
loop_
_entity.id
_entity.type
_entity.pdbx_description
1 polymer ?
#
loop_
_entity_poly.entity_id
_entity_poly.type
_entity_poly.pdbx_seq_one_letter_code
_entity_poly.pdbx_strand_id
1 'polypeptide(L)'
;MNRRKAIGGILGFTGVGLASIAGYKYVLGNSNEHKVAVKAYFDLISELVDVIIPTTADSPGAKLAQVQDYIINYMEDCASPKEYNNFINGLNDLSERCENTYGCNFESCSAFQKKELLEHLDNSWNSKGVLMKINNKLLGRSFFNILKTLTIEGYCTSSIGATKHLAYNPIPGKYVAITTLKINQ
;
A
#
# COMPACT_ATOMS: atom_id res chain seq x y z
N MET A 1 -28.36 -15.96 -42.09
CA MET A 1 -28.20 -15.89 -40.62
C MET A 1 -29.35 -15.09 -40.05
N ASN A 2 -30.23 -15.68 -39.24
CA ASN A 2 -31.44 -15.01 -38.76
C ASN A 2 -31.09 -13.97 -37.71
N ARG A 3 -31.43 -12.69 -37.96
CA ARG A 3 -31.19 -11.57 -37.06
C ARG A 3 -31.63 -11.80 -35.60
N ARG A 4 -32.75 -12.55 -35.43
CA ARG A 4 -33.27 -12.96 -34.10
C ARG A 4 -32.29 -13.88 -33.34
N LYS A 5 -31.59 -14.79 -34.02
CA LYS A 5 -30.61 -15.69 -33.39
C LYS A 5 -29.33 -14.95 -32.99
N ALA A 6 -28.92 -13.93 -33.77
CA ALA A 6 -27.79 -13.09 -33.45
C ALA A 6 -28.06 -12.22 -32.22
N ILE A 7 -29.25 -11.60 -32.13
CA ILE A 7 -29.67 -10.80 -30.97
C ILE A 7 -29.77 -11.66 -29.70
N GLY A 8 -30.34 -12.87 -29.80
CA GLY A 8 -30.41 -13.82 -28.69
C GLY A 8 -29.04 -14.28 -28.19
N GLY A 9 -28.08 -14.47 -29.11
CA GLY A 9 -26.68 -14.78 -28.76
C GLY A 9 -25.96 -13.63 -28.02
N ILE A 10 -26.14 -12.40 -28.48
CA ILE A 10 -25.55 -11.21 -27.83
C ILE A 10 -26.14 -11.01 -26.43
N LEU A 11 -27.47 -11.11 -26.27
CA LEU A 11 -28.14 -10.99 -24.97
C LEU A 11 -27.73 -12.11 -23.99
N GLY A 12 -27.54 -13.34 -24.49
CA GLY A 12 -27.06 -14.47 -23.68
C GLY A 12 -25.61 -14.23 -23.21
N PHE A 13 -24.74 -13.78 -24.09
CA PHE A 13 -23.33 -13.52 -23.77
C PHE A 13 -23.15 -12.36 -22.79
N THR A 14 -23.93 -11.28 -22.95
CA THR A 14 -23.91 -10.14 -22.02
C THR A 14 -24.52 -10.49 -20.66
N GLY A 15 -25.57 -11.30 -20.62
CA GLY A 15 -26.20 -11.76 -19.38
C GLY A 15 -25.26 -12.64 -18.55
N VAL A 16 -24.56 -13.59 -19.17
CA VAL A 16 -23.56 -14.44 -18.50
C VAL A 16 -22.36 -13.62 -18.04
N GLY A 17 -21.89 -12.68 -18.87
CA GLY A 17 -20.77 -11.80 -18.49
C GLY A 17 -21.09 -10.91 -17.29
N LEU A 18 -22.27 -10.31 -17.25
CA LEU A 18 -22.72 -9.47 -16.12
C LEU A 18 -22.96 -10.30 -14.85
N ALA A 19 -23.53 -11.50 -14.96
CA ALA A 19 -23.74 -12.40 -13.82
C ALA A 19 -22.39 -12.89 -13.26
N SER A 20 -21.39 -13.15 -14.11
CA SER A 20 -20.04 -13.53 -13.68
C SER A 20 -19.34 -12.40 -12.94
N ILE A 21 -19.46 -11.15 -13.42
CA ILE A 21 -18.89 -9.96 -12.76
C ILE A 21 -19.62 -9.68 -11.44
N ALA A 22 -20.93 -9.81 -11.39
CA ALA A 22 -21.71 -9.61 -10.17
C ALA A 22 -21.43 -10.72 -9.15
N GLY A 23 -21.35 -11.98 -9.57
CA GLY A 23 -20.98 -13.12 -8.72
C GLY A 23 -19.56 -12.98 -8.18
N TYR A 24 -18.61 -12.60 -9.02
CA TYR A 24 -17.22 -12.33 -8.62
C TYR A 24 -17.13 -11.18 -7.59
N LYS A 25 -17.87 -10.08 -7.82
CA LYS A 25 -17.96 -8.98 -6.85
C LYS A 25 -18.61 -9.40 -5.53
N TYR A 26 -19.64 -10.25 -5.58
CA TYR A 26 -20.32 -10.75 -4.39
C TYR A 26 -19.41 -11.66 -3.56
N VAL A 27 -18.70 -12.58 -4.21
CA VAL A 27 -17.75 -13.47 -3.53
C VAL A 27 -16.57 -12.72 -2.93
N LEU A 28 -15.97 -11.75 -3.68
CA LEU A 28 -14.86 -10.96 -3.17
C LEU A 28 -15.27 -9.87 -2.16
N GLY A 29 -16.53 -9.39 -2.23
CA GLY A 29 -17.03 -8.36 -1.31
C GLY A 29 -17.59 -8.92 0.01
N ASN A 30 -17.86 -10.22 0.04
CA ASN A 30 -18.54 -10.86 1.18
C ASN A 30 -17.64 -11.84 1.95
N SER A 31 -16.32 -11.78 1.75
CA SER A 31 -15.39 -12.44 2.66
C SER A 31 -15.38 -11.67 3.99
N ASN A 32 -16.42 -11.92 4.80
CA ASN A 32 -16.38 -11.72 6.26
C ASN A 32 -15.45 -12.77 6.87
N GLU A 33 -14.25 -12.92 6.31
CA GLU A 33 -13.19 -13.62 7.01
C GLU A 33 -12.88 -12.78 8.26
N HIS A 34 -12.80 -13.47 9.38
CA HIS A 34 -12.43 -12.92 10.68
C HIS A 34 -11.35 -11.85 10.46
N LYS A 35 -11.67 -10.60 10.78
CA LYS A 35 -10.70 -9.51 10.74
C LYS A 35 -9.53 -9.92 11.64
N VAL A 36 -8.52 -10.54 11.07
CA VAL A 36 -7.23 -10.64 11.73
C VAL A 36 -6.84 -9.21 12.02
N ALA A 37 -6.79 -8.85 13.29
CA ALA A 37 -6.52 -7.47 13.66
C ALA A 37 -5.16 -7.10 13.06
N VAL A 38 -5.11 -6.03 12.27
CA VAL A 38 -3.86 -5.55 11.65
C VAL A 38 -2.78 -5.29 12.71
N LYS A 39 -3.19 -5.06 13.94
CA LYS A 39 -2.33 -4.97 15.13
C LYS A 39 -1.45 -6.19 15.38
N ALA A 40 -1.87 -7.38 14.93
CA ALA A 40 -1.04 -8.59 15.05
C ALA A 40 0.26 -8.50 14.20
N TYR A 41 0.29 -7.62 13.20
CA TYR A 41 1.43 -7.39 12.33
C TYR A 41 2.25 -6.15 12.71
N PHE A 42 2.11 -5.65 13.94
CA PHE A 42 2.78 -4.42 14.38
C PHE A 42 4.29 -4.44 14.13
N ASP A 43 4.96 -5.51 14.54
CA ASP A 43 6.42 -5.64 14.39
C ASP A 43 6.84 -5.69 12.93
N LEU A 44 6.12 -6.46 12.09
CA LEU A 44 6.35 -6.53 10.66
C LEU A 44 6.16 -5.16 9.98
N ILE A 45 5.07 -4.44 10.29
CA ILE A 45 4.80 -3.11 9.74
C ILE A 45 5.88 -2.13 10.21
N SER A 46 6.31 -2.20 11.46
CA SER A 46 7.38 -1.37 12.01
C SER A 46 8.71 -1.55 11.27
N GLU A 47 9.08 -2.78 10.93
CA GLU A 47 10.26 -3.05 10.12
C GLU A 47 10.09 -2.59 8.66
N LEU A 48 8.91 -2.75 8.09
CA LEU A 48 8.63 -2.33 6.71
C LEU A 48 8.72 -0.81 6.53
N VAL A 49 8.19 -0.03 7.46
CA VAL A 49 8.28 1.44 7.39
C VAL A 49 9.72 1.93 7.57
N ASP A 50 10.53 1.22 8.36
CA ASP A 50 11.96 1.54 8.54
C ASP A 50 12.79 1.28 7.28
N VAL A 51 12.44 0.24 6.51
CA VAL A 51 13.10 -0.01 5.21
C VAL A 51 12.71 1.03 4.17
N ILE A 52 11.46 1.53 4.20
CA ILE A 52 10.99 2.55 3.23
C ILE A 52 11.58 3.93 3.53
N ILE A 53 11.59 4.35 4.80
CA ILE A 53 12.18 5.61 5.25
C ILE A 53 13.08 5.31 6.44
N PRO A 54 14.34 4.94 6.19
CA PRO A 54 15.27 4.58 7.25
C PRO A 54 15.76 5.80 8.03
N THR A 55 16.17 5.55 9.26
CA THR A 55 16.89 6.54 10.05
C THR A 55 18.28 6.77 9.47
N THR A 56 18.61 8.03 9.22
CA THR A 56 19.94 8.46 8.76
C THR A 56 20.58 9.40 9.79
N ALA A 57 21.84 9.79 9.57
CA ALA A 57 22.53 10.74 10.45
C ALA A 57 21.81 12.11 10.51
N ASP A 58 21.18 12.51 9.42
CA ASP A 58 20.58 13.84 9.26
C ASP A 58 19.05 13.84 9.48
N SER A 59 18.40 12.67 9.44
CA SER A 59 16.95 12.59 9.54
C SER A 59 16.49 11.33 10.26
N PRO A 60 15.60 11.47 11.27
CA PRO A 60 14.97 10.32 11.90
C PRO A 60 14.04 9.61 10.91
N GLY A 61 14.01 8.26 10.95
CA GLY A 61 13.21 7.44 10.06
C GLY A 61 11.73 7.32 10.46
N ALA A 62 10.97 6.62 9.61
CA ALA A 62 9.53 6.43 9.80
C ALA A 62 9.18 5.65 11.08
N LYS A 63 10.02 4.69 11.46
CA LYS A 63 9.85 3.92 12.70
C LYS A 63 9.90 4.81 13.93
N LEU A 64 10.86 5.73 14.00
CA LEU A 64 10.97 6.71 15.10
C LEU A 64 9.82 7.73 15.09
N ALA A 65 9.25 8.01 13.93
CA ALA A 65 8.07 8.86 13.77
C ALA A 65 6.74 8.13 14.08
N GLN A 66 6.80 6.87 14.53
CA GLN A 66 5.64 6.03 14.87
C GLN A 66 4.63 5.87 13.71
N VAL A 67 5.15 5.79 12.47
CA VAL A 67 4.30 5.65 11.27
C VAL A 67 3.55 4.33 11.25
N GLN A 68 4.07 3.27 11.88
CA GLN A 68 3.37 2.00 12.06
C GLN A 68 2.02 2.16 12.76
N ASP A 69 1.94 3.01 13.78
CA ASP A 69 0.68 3.29 14.48
C ASP A 69 -0.31 4.04 13.58
N TYR A 70 0.18 4.99 12.78
CA TYR A 70 -0.63 5.68 11.77
C TYR A 70 -1.24 4.70 10.76
N ILE A 71 -0.43 3.78 10.22
CA ILE A 71 -0.89 2.77 9.26
C ILE A 71 -1.94 1.86 9.88
N ILE A 72 -1.71 1.38 11.10
CA ILE A 72 -2.66 0.50 11.81
C ILE A 72 -3.99 1.20 12.02
N ASN A 73 -3.97 2.43 12.55
CA ASN A 73 -5.19 3.20 12.78
C ASN A 73 -5.92 3.49 11.46
N TYR A 74 -5.20 3.85 10.39
CA TYR A 74 -5.80 4.04 9.07
C TYR A 74 -6.48 2.77 8.55
N MET A 75 -5.84 1.61 8.69
CA MET A 75 -6.41 0.34 8.27
C MET A 75 -7.65 -0.05 9.06
N GLU A 76 -7.68 0.23 10.35
CA GLU A 76 -8.83 -0.10 11.21
C GLU A 76 -10.03 0.82 10.98
N ASP A 77 -9.77 2.14 10.83
CA ASP A 77 -10.82 3.16 10.86
C ASP A 77 -11.23 3.68 9.48
N CYS A 78 -10.28 3.76 8.53
CA CYS A 78 -10.47 4.47 7.27
C CYS A 78 -10.45 3.55 6.04
N ALA A 79 -9.78 2.40 6.10
CA ALA A 79 -9.62 1.56 4.93
C ALA A 79 -10.95 0.91 4.50
N SER A 80 -11.19 0.89 3.19
CA SER A 80 -12.30 0.09 2.65
C SER A 80 -12.04 -1.41 2.91
N PRO A 81 -13.08 -2.25 3.04
CA PRO A 81 -12.91 -3.70 3.26
C PRO A 81 -11.97 -4.35 2.24
N LYS A 82 -11.97 -3.86 1.02
CA LYS A 82 -11.13 -4.35 -0.06
C LYS A 82 -9.66 -3.98 0.14
N GLU A 83 -9.37 -2.75 0.53
CA GLU A 83 -8.01 -2.30 0.86
C GLU A 83 -7.47 -3.01 2.08
N TYR A 84 -8.30 -3.19 3.09
CA TYR A 84 -7.96 -3.95 4.28
C TYR A 84 -7.54 -5.39 3.94
N ASN A 85 -8.38 -6.10 3.16
CA ASN A 85 -8.07 -7.47 2.74
C ASN A 85 -6.80 -7.54 1.87
N ASN A 86 -6.63 -6.60 0.92
CA ASN A 86 -5.41 -6.54 0.10
C ASN A 86 -4.16 -6.29 0.97
N PHE A 87 -4.28 -5.49 2.02
CA PHE A 87 -3.18 -5.19 2.92
C PHE A 87 -2.80 -6.41 3.76
N ILE A 88 -3.78 -7.07 4.39
CA ILE A 88 -3.54 -8.29 5.18
C ILE A 88 -2.98 -9.43 4.32
N ASN A 89 -3.57 -9.68 3.15
CA ASN A 89 -3.07 -10.70 2.24
C ASN A 89 -1.62 -10.39 1.81
N GLY A 90 -1.31 -9.12 1.53
CA GLY A 90 0.05 -8.74 1.18
C GLY A 90 1.07 -8.90 2.30
N LEU A 91 0.69 -8.69 3.57
CA LEU A 91 1.53 -8.98 4.73
C LEU A 91 1.81 -10.49 4.86
N ASN A 92 0.77 -11.32 4.68
CA ASN A 92 0.91 -12.77 4.71
C ASN A 92 1.81 -13.27 3.57
N ASP A 93 1.56 -12.81 2.34
CA ASP A 93 2.36 -13.16 1.15
C ASP A 93 3.83 -12.77 1.33
N LEU A 94 4.10 -11.62 1.95
CA LEU A 94 5.45 -11.18 2.24
C LEU A 94 6.14 -12.08 3.27
N SER A 95 5.44 -12.42 4.35
CA SER A 95 5.96 -13.32 5.40
C SER A 95 6.27 -14.70 4.82
N GLU A 96 5.36 -15.26 4.03
CA GLU A 96 5.56 -16.54 3.36
C GLU A 96 6.76 -16.52 2.38
N ARG A 97 6.91 -15.43 1.62
CA ARG A 97 8.07 -15.25 0.72
C ARG A 97 9.39 -15.18 1.48
N CYS A 98 9.42 -14.48 2.63
CA CYS A 98 10.61 -14.45 3.49
C CYS A 98 10.99 -15.83 3.94
N GLU A 99 10.04 -16.58 4.46
CA GLU A 99 10.26 -17.92 4.96
C GLU A 99 10.72 -18.88 3.85
N ASN A 100 10.08 -18.83 2.68
CA ASN A 100 10.42 -19.65 1.53
C ASN A 100 11.77 -19.29 0.89
N THR A 101 12.18 -18.02 0.91
CA THR A 101 13.40 -17.57 0.22
C THR A 101 14.61 -17.59 1.13
N TYR A 102 14.43 -17.17 2.38
CA TYR A 102 15.56 -16.98 3.32
C TYR A 102 15.48 -17.87 4.57
N GLY A 103 14.36 -18.60 4.77
CA GLY A 103 14.18 -19.49 5.93
C GLY A 103 14.04 -18.74 7.27
N CYS A 104 13.68 -17.46 7.24
CA CYS A 104 13.52 -16.63 8.43
C CYS A 104 12.34 -15.64 8.28
N ASN A 105 11.86 -15.12 9.41
CA ASN A 105 10.87 -14.06 9.42
C ASN A 105 11.50 -12.74 8.91
N PHE A 106 10.68 -11.85 8.37
CA PHE A 106 11.12 -10.56 7.82
C PHE A 106 11.94 -9.74 8.82
N GLU A 107 11.55 -9.73 10.09
CA GLU A 107 12.23 -9.01 11.17
C GLU A 107 13.68 -9.48 11.35
N SER A 108 13.92 -10.78 11.15
CA SER A 108 15.24 -11.42 11.30
C SER A 108 16.10 -11.34 10.04
N CYS A 109 15.53 -10.91 8.91
CA CYS A 109 16.27 -10.75 7.66
C CYS A 109 17.28 -9.60 7.74
N SER A 110 18.40 -9.73 7.00
CA SER A 110 19.38 -8.64 6.86
C SER A 110 18.78 -7.43 6.12
N ALA A 111 19.36 -6.24 6.31
CA ALA A 111 18.91 -5.02 5.63
C ALA A 111 18.93 -5.17 4.09
N PHE A 112 19.90 -5.91 3.55
CA PHE A 112 19.97 -6.19 2.11
C PHE A 112 18.81 -7.06 1.64
N GLN A 113 18.49 -8.14 2.35
CA GLN A 113 17.38 -9.04 2.03
C GLN A 113 16.01 -8.33 2.11
N LYS A 114 15.81 -7.51 3.16
CA LYS A 114 14.62 -6.67 3.33
C LYS A 114 14.42 -5.73 2.13
N LYS A 115 15.50 -5.07 1.72
CA LYS A 115 15.48 -4.14 0.58
C LYS A 115 15.19 -4.87 -0.73
N GLU A 116 15.84 -6.01 -0.99
CA GLU A 116 15.62 -6.82 -2.19
C GLU A 116 14.16 -7.27 -2.33
N LEU A 117 13.53 -7.73 -1.23
CA LEU A 117 12.12 -8.12 -1.22
C LEU A 117 11.21 -6.94 -1.59
N LEU A 118 11.46 -5.76 -1.03
CA LEU A 118 10.64 -4.57 -1.31
C LEU A 118 10.85 -4.05 -2.73
N GLU A 119 12.08 -4.09 -3.26
CA GLU A 119 12.34 -3.73 -4.66
C GLU A 119 11.64 -4.67 -5.64
N HIS A 120 11.58 -5.95 -5.33
CA HIS A 120 10.80 -6.92 -6.12
C HIS A 120 9.30 -6.58 -6.14
N LEU A 121 8.74 -6.14 -5.02
CA LEU A 121 7.35 -5.69 -4.93
C LEU A 121 7.12 -4.37 -5.71
N ASP A 122 8.06 -3.42 -5.64
CA ASP A 122 7.97 -2.14 -6.37
C ASP A 122 8.07 -2.36 -7.89
N ASN A 123 8.98 -3.22 -8.34
CA ASN A 123 9.17 -3.52 -9.76
C ASN A 123 7.98 -4.28 -10.37
N SER A 124 7.40 -5.22 -9.66
CA SER A 124 6.19 -5.92 -10.10
C SER A 124 5.01 -4.97 -10.26
N TRP A 125 5.01 -3.87 -9.52
CA TRP A 125 4.01 -2.82 -9.54
C TRP A 125 4.25 -1.75 -10.64
N ASN A 126 5.50 -1.51 -11.00
CA ASN A 126 5.89 -0.42 -11.91
C ASN A 126 5.64 -0.73 -13.41
N SER A 127 5.05 -1.87 -13.75
CA SER A 127 4.60 -2.18 -15.11
C SER A 127 3.43 -1.25 -15.50
N LYS A 128 3.82 -0.06 -15.99
CA LYS A 128 2.93 1.05 -16.35
C LYS A 128 2.06 0.70 -17.55
N GLY A 129 0.79 0.37 -17.33
CA GLY A 129 -0.15 0.15 -18.41
C GLY A 129 -1.57 0.61 -18.06
N VAL A 130 -2.38 0.90 -19.09
CA VAL A 130 -3.81 1.22 -18.95
C VAL A 130 -4.55 0.11 -18.22
N LEU A 131 -4.14 -1.14 -18.41
CA LEU A 131 -4.66 -2.33 -17.72
C LEU A 131 -4.53 -2.21 -16.20
N MET A 132 -3.47 -1.59 -15.69
CA MET A 132 -3.24 -1.42 -14.27
C MET A 132 -4.19 -0.39 -13.63
N LYS A 133 -4.52 0.69 -14.34
CA LYS A 133 -5.53 1.66 -13.88
C LYS A 133 -6.91 1.00 -13.76
N ILE A 134 -7.23 0.13 -14.71
CA ILE A 134 -8.47 -0.67 -14.70
C ILE A 134 -8.43 -1.68 -13.55
N ASN A 135 -7.31 -2.37 -13.38
CA ASN A 135 -7.12 -3.34 -12.30
C ASN A 135 -7.25 -2.70 -10.91
N ASN A 136 -6.61 -1.54 -10.68
CA ASN A 136 -6.73 -0.79 -9.43
C ASN A 136 -8.16 -0.33 -9.15
N LYS A 137 -8.91 0.05 -10.18
CA LYS A 137 -10.32 0.44 -10.04
C LYS A 137 -11.21 -0.78 -9.71
N LEU A 138 -10.89 -1.95 -10.23
CA LEU A 138 -11.65 -3.18 -10.01
C LEU A 138 -11.20 -3.94 -8.77
N LEU A 139 -9.90 -4.11 -8.54
CA LEU A 139 -9.31 -4.92 -7.47
C LEU A 139 -8.83 -4.11 -6.26
N GLY A 140 -8.83 -2.78 -6.34
CA GLY A 140 -8.30 -1.89 -5.29
C GLY A 140 -6.79 -1.67 -5.43
N ARG A 141 -6.25 -0.83 -4.55
CA ARG A 141 -4.80 -0.58 -4.48
C ARG A 141 -4.06 -1.84 -4.02
N SER A 142 -2.87 -2.10 -4.56
CA SER A 142 -2.04 -3.22 -4.09
C SER A 142 -1.47 -2.95 -2.71
N PHE A 143 -1.09 -4.01 -2.01
CA PHE A 143 -0.42 -3.96 -0.72
C PHE A 143 0.74 -2.96 -0.69
N PHE A 144 1.71 -3.10 -1.61
CA PHE A 144 2.90 -2.25 -1.61
C PHE A 144 2.57 -0.77 -1.89
N ASN A 145 1.59 -0.49 -2.75
CA ASN A 145 1.16 0.88 -3.01
C ASN A 145 0.49 1.51 -1.77
N ILE A 146 -0.35 0.75 -1.07
CA ILE A 146 -0.97 1.18 0.18
C ILE A 146 0.11 1.46 1.22
N LEU A 147 1.00 0.50 1.46
CA LEU A 147 2.09 0.61 2.43
C LEU A 147 2.98 1.83 2.15
N LYS A 148 3.48 1.96 0.92
CA LYS A 148 4.35 3.08 0.51
C LYS A 148 3.67 4.43 0.65
N THR A 149 2.42 4.55 0.19
CA THR A 149 1.65 5.79 0.27
C THR A 149 1.43 6.20 1.73
N LEU A 150 0.94 5.29 2.56
CA LEU A 150 0.68 5.57 3.98
C LEU A 150 1.96 5.82 4.78
N THR A 151 3.07 5.17 4.41
CA THR A 151 4.37 5.44 5.05
C THR A 151 4.83 6.86 4.76
N ILE A 152 4.76 7.31 3.50
CA ILE A 152 5.15 8.67 3.12
C ILE A 152 4.20 9.69 3.76
N GLU A 153 2.89 9.45 3.69
CA GLU A 153 1.88 10.34 4.25
C GLU A 153 2.03 10.47 5.77
N GLY A 154 2.09 9.34 6.49
CA GLY A 154 2.26 9.31 7.94
C GLY A 154 3.58 9.96 8.37
N TYR A 155 4.67 9.75 7.63
CA TYR A 155 5.95 10.38 7.94
C TYR A 155 5.91 11.90 7.72
N CYS A 156 5.45 12.36 6.56
CA CYS A 156 5.41 13.79 6.23
C CYS A 156 4.44 14.58 7.13
N THR A 157 3.39 13.94 7.63
CA THR A 157 2.43 14.58 8.56
C THR A 157 2.80 14.40 10.03
N SER A 158 3.77 13.56 10.35
CA SER A 158 4.27 13.41 11.71
C SER A 158 5.02 14.67 12.19
N SER A 159 5.01 14.90 13.49
CA SER A 159 5.78 16.00 14.09
C SER A 159 7.26 15.93 13.74
N ILE A 160 7.84 14.73 13.75
CA ILE A 160 9.25 14.50 13.44
C ILE A 160 9.54 14.74 11.96
N GLY A 161 8.78 14.13 11.06
CA GLY A 161 8.99 14.30 9.62
C GLY A 161 8.78 15.74 9.17
N ALA A 162 7.71 16.39 9.67
CA ALA A 162 7.42 17.78 9.33
C ALA A 162 8.52 18.74 9.79
N THR A 163 8.99 18.62 11.03
CA THR A 163 9.92 19.62 11.62
C THR A 163 11.39 19.34 11.33
N LYS A 164 11.79 18.06 11.24
CA LYS A 164 13.18 17.66 11.06
C LYS A 164 13.57 17.45 9.60
N HIS A 165 12.65 16.92 8.80
CA HIS A 165 12.90 16.60 7.39
C HIS A 165 12.38 17.70 6.46
N LEU A 166 11.10 18.11 6.61
CA LEU A 166 10.45 19.06 5.70
C LEU A 166 10.65 20.53 6.09
N ALA A 167 11.33 20.83 7.19
CA ALA A 167 11.54 22.20 7.69
C ALA A 167 10.21 23.00 7.81
N TYR A 168 9.16 22.32 8.31
CA TYR A 168 7.83 22.92 8.49
C TYR A 168 7.89 24.19 9.32
N ASN A 169 7.34 25.28 8.79
CA ASN A 169 7.21 26.56 9.49
C ASN A 169 5.71 26.89 9.66
N PRO A 170 5.15 26.74 10.87
CA PRO A 170 3.72 26.97 11.13
C PRO A 170 3.32 28.46 10.95
N ILE A 171 4.29 29.38 11.10
CA ILE A 171 4.06 30.82 10.92
C ILE A 171 5.08 31.31 9.90
N PRO A 172 4.75 31.35 8.61
CA PRO A 172 5.71 31.66 7.55
C PRO A 172 6.25 33.10 7.56
N GLY A 173 5.71 33.98 8.39
CA GLY A 173 6.16 35.37 8.48
C GLY A 173 5.79 36.21 7.26
N LYS A 174 6.74 37.03 6.74
CA LYS A 174 6.50 37.85 5.54
C LYS A 174 6.36 36.95 4.30
N TYR A 175 5.39 37.28 3.44
CA TYR A 175 5.30 36.64 2.12
C TYR A 175 6.55 36.90 1.29
N VAL A 176 7.21 35.86 0.84
CA VAL A 176 8.36 35.90 -0.07
C VAL A 176 7.98 35.15 -1.34
N ALA A 177 7.81 35.87 -2.45
CA ALA A 177 7.36 35.30 -3.73
C ALA A 177 8.37 34.29 -4.31
N ILE A 178 9.65 34.49 -4.07
CA ILE A 178 10.75 33.62 -4.55
C ILE A 178 11.72 33.40 -3.39
N THR A 179 11.96 32.14 -3.05
CA THR A 179 13.00 31.78 -2.07
C THR A 179 13.98 30.79 -2.71
N THR A 180 15.25 30.91 -2.35
CA THR A 180 16.26 29.92 -2.75
C THR A 180 16.08 28.65 -1.95
N LEU A 181 16.08 27.51 -2.63
CA LEU A 181 16.14 26.21 -1.98
C LEU A 181 17.45 26.11 -1.18
N LYS A 182 17.36 25.97 0.12
CA LYS A 182 18.49 25.53 0.92
C LYS A 182 18.67 24.04 0.69
N ILE A 183 19.57 23.69 -0.22
CA ILE A 183 20.02 22.30 -0.36
C ILE A 183 20.94 22.08 0.84
N ASN A 184 20.46 21.35 1.85
CA ASN A 184 21.34 20.84 2.91
C ASN A 184 22.26 19.83 2.23
N GLN A 185 23.52 20.23 2.05
CA GLN A 185 24.63 19.36 1.65
C GLN A 185 25.07 18.52 2.84
#